data_e18aae118c3f511b7b2f25af118c9447
#
_entry.id   e18aae118c3f511b7b2f25af118c9447
#
_cell.length_a   1.000
_cell.length_b   1.000
_cell.length_c   1.000
_cell.angle_alpha   90.00
_cell.angle_beta   90.00
_cell.angle_gamma   90.00
#
_symmetry.space_group_name_H-M   'P 1'
#
loop_
_entity.id
_entity.type
_entity.pdbx_description
1 polymer ?
#
loop_
_entity_poly.entity_id
_entity_poly.type
_entity_poly.pdbx_seq_one_letter_code
_entity_poly.pdbx_strand_id
1 'polypeptide(L)'
;NNMKKNLVLLALGALTFVSCQTQPKEDYSWIKKGLDAASAQLQLTAEEISSTNMLPRSIRTGYDMNFLCRQLERDSLTFKDSLRAQPTADQLGKRRLCSVYDWTSGFYPGSLWYAYELTGNDTLKTWAIQYTNLLNPVRYYTGTHDLGFMVNCSYGNAERLAPNDTIAAVMKETADNLCGRFNDSISAIRSWDFGTWNFPVIIDNMMNLDLLF
;
A
#
# COMPACT_ATOMS: atom_id res chain seq x y z
N ASN A 1 -9.43 50.07 -53.09
CA ASN A 1 -9.79 48.66 -52.95
C ASN A 1 -8.81 47.85 -52.10
N ASN A 2 -7.55 48.25 -51.95
CA ASN A 2 -6.54 47.58 -51.14
C ASN A 2 -6.66 47.89 -49.62
N MET A 3 -7.15 49.08 -49.28
CA MET A 3 -7.30 49.47 -47.85
C MET A 3 -8.37 48.65 -47.11
N LYS A 4 -9.48 48.29 -47.80
CA LYS A 4 -10.53 47.44 -47.20
C LYS A 4 -10.08 45.99 -47.01
N LYS A 5 -9.22 45.46 -47.90
CA LYS A 5 -8.64 44.13 -47.78
C LYS A 5 -7.67 44.02 -46.57
N ASN A 6 -6.87 45.09 -46.38
CA ASN A 6 -5.92 45.10 -45.22
C ASN A 6 -6.64 45.27 -43.88
N LEU A 7 -7.79 45.95 -43.84
CA LEU A 7 -8.59 46.08 -42.60
C LEU A 7 -9.27 44.76 -42.22
N VAL A 8 -9.71 43.97 -43.20
CA VAL A 8 -10.31 42.65 -42.95
C VAL A 8 -9.27 41.64 -42.49
N LEU A 9 -8.04 41.69 -43.03
CA LEU A 9 -6.94 40.83 -42.60
C LEU A 9 -6.46 41.17 -41.19
N LEU A 10 -6.43 42.44 -40.79
CA LEU A 10 -6.14 42.89 -39.43
C LEU A 10 -7.23 42.49 -38.45
N ALA A 11 -8.50 42.54 -38.83
CA ALA A 11 -9.60 42.10 -37.98
C ALA A 11 -9.64 40.58 -37.80
N LEU A 12 -9.30 39.78 -38.83
CA LEU A 12 -9.15 38.33 -38.69
C LEU A 12 -7.92 37.93 -37.84
N GLY A 13 -6.81 38.66 -37.94
CA GLY A 13 -5.63 38.46 -37.11
C GLY A 13 -5.88 38.75 -35.62
N ALA A 14 -6.70 39.80 -35.34
CA ALA A 14 -7.07 40.12 -33.93
C ALA A 14 -8.03 39.10 -33.31
N LEU A 15 -8.88 38.44 -34.09
CA LEU A 15 -9.80 37.40 -33.61
C LEU A 15 -9.10 36.09 -33.30
N THR A 16 -7.93 35.82 -33.89
CA THR A 16 -7.15 34.60 -33.54
C THR A 16 -6.34 34.73 -32.26
N PHE A 17 -6.06 35.96 -31.77
CA PHE A 17 -5.38 36.19 -30.50
C PHE A 17 -6.30 36.17 -29.27
N VAL A 18 -7.61 36.22 -29.42
CA VAL A 18 -8.59 36.20 -28.30
C VAL A 18 -8.91 34.76 -27.86
N SER A 19 -8.47 33.73 -28.59
CA SER A 19 -8.73 32.32 -28.25
C SER A 19 -7.67 31.65 -27.38
N CYS A 20 -6.66 32.36 -26.90
CA CYS A 20 -5.87 31.92 -25.78
C CYS A 20 -6.61 32.28 -24.47
N GLN A 21 -7.75 31.65 -24.23
CA GLN A 21 -8.25 31.54 -22.87
C GLN A 21 -7.17 30.77 -22.11
N THR A 22 -6.44 31.47 -21.24
CA THR A 22 -5.63 30.81 -20.20
C THR A 22 -6.57 29.88 -19.46
N GLN A 23 -6.40 28.60 -19.68
CA GLN A 23 -7.07 27.58 -18.83
C GLN A 23 -6.90 28.02 -17.40
N PRO A 24 -7.96 28.04 -16.57
CA PRO A 24 -7.80 28.36 -15.16
C PRO A 24 -6.72 27.45 -14.62
N LYS A 25 -5.69 28.04 -14.02
CA LYS A 25 -4.59 27.29 -13.43
C LYS A 25 -5.20 26.39 -12.34
N GLU A 26 -5.19 25.09 -12.57
CA GLU A 26 -5.75 24.14 -11.59
C GLU A 26 -5.08 24.37 -10.23
N ASP A 27 -5.88 24.50 -9.18
CA ASP A 27 -5.39 24.67 -7.82
C ASP A 27 -5.11 23.29 -7.21
N TYR A 28 -3.83 22.91 -7.16
CA TYR A 28 -3.34 21.68 -6.54
C TYR A 28 -2.98 21.84 -5.04
N SER A 29 -3.34 22.95 -4.41
CA SER A 29 -3.03 23.20 -3.00
C SER A 29 -3.60 22.14 -2.06
N TRP A 30 -4.70 21.48 -2.43
CA TRP A 30 -5.30 20.39 -1.69
C TRP A 30 -4.40 19.14 -1.65
N ILE A 31 -3.61 18.88 -2.71
CA ILE A 31 -2.66 17.77 -2.75
C ILE A 31 -1.61 17.98 -1.67
N LYS A 32 -1.03 19.19 -1.58
CA LYS A 32 -0.06 19.50 -0.55
C LYS A 32 -0.63 19.33 0.85
N LYS A 33 -1.83 19.85 1.10
CA LYS A 33 -2.51 19.70 2.41
C LYS A 33 -2.75 18.23 2.76
N GLY A 34 -3.19 17.42 1.80
CA GLY A 34 -3.39 15.98 1.96
C GLY A 34 -2.07 15.27 2.30
N LEU A 35 -1.00 15.60 1.58
CA LEU A 35 0.32 15.02 1.79
C LEU A 35 0.92 15.41 3.16
N ASP A 36 0.80 16.68 3.57
CA ASP A 36 1.24 17.15 4.88
C ASP A 36 0.50 16.40 6.01
N ALA A 37 -0.83 16.24 5.89
CA ALA A 37 -1.63 15.50 6.86
C ALA A 37 -1.28 14.01 6.91
N ALA A 38 -1.12 13.36 5.75
CA ALA A 38 -0.71 11.95 5.66
C ALA A 38 0.67 11.74 6.27
N SER A 39 1.65 12.60 5.95
CA SER A 39 3.01 12.53 6.49
C SER A 39 3.03 12.66 8.00
N ALA A 40 2.27 13.61 8.57
CA ALA A 40 2.14 13.79 10.01
C ALA A 40 1.54 12.55 10.69
N GLN A 41 0.48 11.96 10.11
CA GLN A 41 -0.14 10.74 10.65
C GLN A 41 0.78 9.52 10.57
N LEU A 42 1.58 9.39 9.50
CA LEU A 42 2.56 8.32 9.37
C LEU A 42 3.66 8.44 10.43
N GLN A 43 4.17 9.66 10.69
CA GLN A 43 5.17 9.89 11.73
C GLN A 43 4.61 9.60 13.14
N LEU A 44 3.43 10.12 13.48
CA LEU A 44 2.77 9.83 14.77
C LEU A 44 2.54 8.32 14.95
N THR A 45 2.20 7.62 13.87
CA THR A 45 2.05 6.16 13.91
C THR A 45 3.39 5.49 14.20
N ALA A 46 4.47 5.91 13.53
CA ALA A 46 5.80 5.37 13.75
C ALA A 46 6.26 5.54 15.21
N GLU A 47 6.07 6.71 15.75
CA GLU A 47 6.42 7.04 17.15
C GLU A 47 5.63 6.17 18.16
N GLU A 48 4.30 6.05 17.94
CA GLU A 48 3.41 5.27 18.83
C GLU A 48 3.80 3.78 18.89
N ILE A 49 4.18 3.19 17.76
CA ILE A 49 4.49 1.75 17.69
C ILE A 49 5.98 1.42 17.73
N SER A 50 6.85 2.41 17.88
CA SER A 50 8.32 2.29 17.78
C SER A 50 8.92 1.29 18.77
N SER A 51 8.28 1.09 19.93
CA SER A 51 8.69 0.09 20.94
C SER A 51 8.20 -1.32 20.65
N THR A 52 7.47 -1.54 19.56
CA THR A 52 6.92 -2.83 19.16
C THR A 52 7.62 -3.35 17.91
N ASN A 53 7.62 -4.69 17.73
CA ASN A 53 8.00 -5.33 16.48
C ASN A 53 6.76 -5.64 15.62
N MET A 54 5.75 -4.77 15.66
CA MET A 54 4.47 -4.95 15.00
C MET A 54 4.23 -3.83 13.99
N LEU A 55 3.31 -4.06 13.08
CA LEU A 55 2.94 -3.12 12.03
C LEU A 55 1.47 -2.70 12.18
N PRO A 56 1.10 -1.47 11.81
CA PRO A 56 -0.29 -1.03 11.88
C PRO A 56 -1.10 -1.71 10.77
N ARG A 57 -2.24 -2.28 11.14
CA ARG A 57 -3.16 -2.94 10.21
C ARG A 57 -4.43 -2.12 9.95
N SER A 58 -5.04 -1.64 11.01
CA SER A 58 -6.29 -0.87 10.95
C SER A 58 -6.50 -0.07 12.23
N ILE A 59 -7.56 0.71 12.27
CA ILE A 59 -8.06 1.35 13.49
C ILE A 59 -9.24 0.52 13.99
N ARG A 60 -9.34 0.31 15.31
CA ARG A 60 -10.47 -0.37 15.92
C ARG A 60 -11.70 0.52 15.84
N THR A 61 -12.62 0.15 14.97
CA THR A 61 -13.94 0.75 14.86
C THR A 61 -14.95 -0.10 15.62
N GLY A 62 -16.10 0.44 16.01
CA GLY A 62 -17.11 -0.27 16.81
C GLY A 62 -17.69 -1.54 16.19
N TYR A 63 -17.42 -1.80 14.90
CA TYR A 63 -17.83 -3.01 14.20
C TYR A 63 -16.72 -3.50 13.25
N ASP A 64 -16.03 -4.56 13.63
CA ASP A 64 -15.18 -5.31 12.70
C ASP A 64 -15.94 -6.56 12.23
N MET A 65 -16.83 -6.38 11.23
CA MET A 65 -17.62 -7.48 10.66
C MET A 65 -16.75 -8.60 10.08
N ASN A 66 -15.59 -8.28 9.53
CA ASN A 66 -14.68 -9.29 8.97
C ASN A 66 -14.03 -10.14 10.07
N PHE A 67 -13.75 -9.55 11.22
CA PHE A 67 -13.27 -10.29 12.39
C PHE A 67 -14.38 -11.18 12.94
N LEU A 68 -15.59 -10.65 13.03
CA LEU A 68 -16.77 -11.37 13.49
C LEU A 68 -17.07 -12.61 12.64
N CYS A 69 -17.13 -12.45 11.32
CA CYS A 69 -17.40 -13.55 10.38
C CYS A 69 -16.32 -14.63 10.45
N ARG A 70 -15.04 -14.26 10.49
CA ARG A 70 -13.94 -15.22 10.58
C ARG A 70 -13.89 -15.97 11.90
N GLN A 71 -14.29 -15.36 13.01
CA GLN A 71 -14.41 -16.06 14.29
C GLN A 71 -15.59 -17.02 14.32
N LEU A 72 -16.74 -16.60 13.76
CA LEU A 72 -17.90 -17.48 13.64
C LEU A 72 -17.61 -18.72 12.80
N GLU A 73 -16.90 -18.55 11.68
CA GLU A 73 -16.51 -19.67 10.79
C GLU A 73 -15.45 -20.60 11.42
N ARG A 74 -14.47 -20.02 12.10
CA ARG A 74 -13.31 -20.76 12.63
C ARG A 74 -13.61 -21.52 13.91
N ASP A 75 -14.36 -20.91 14.81
CA ASP A 75 -14.50 -21.38 16.20
C ASP A 75 -15.91 -21.89 16.51
N SER A 76 -16.79 -22.01 15.50
CA SER A 76 -18.21 -22.36 15.68
C SER A 76 -18.89 -21.49 16.74
N LEU A 77 -18.46 -20.24 16.88
CA LEU A 77 -18.98 -19.31 17.88
C LEU A 77 -20.40 -18.87 17.52
N THR A 78 -21.23 -18.71 18.52
CA THR A 78 -22.56 -18.13 18.35
C THR A 78 -22.47 -16.62 18.13
N PHE A 79 -23.50 -16.02 17.52
CA PHE A 79 -23.62 -14.57 17.37
C PHE A 79 -23.45 -13.83 18.72
N LYS A 80 -23.88 -14.44 19.81
CA LYS A 80 -23.74 -13.91 21.18
C LYS A 80 -22.29 -13.85 21.64
N ASP A 81 -21.48 -14.84 21.30
CA ASP A 81 -20.06 -14.87 21.64
C ASP A 81 -19.27 -13.87 20.80
N SER A 82 -19.66 -13.68 19.54
CA SER A 82 -19.06 -12.68 18.67
C SER A 82 -19.37 -11.23 19.13
N LEU A 83 -20.52 -10.97 19.73
CA LEU A 83 -20.81 -9.68 20.36
C LEU A 83 -19.94 -9.40 21.59
N ARG A 84 -19.51 -10.44 22.33
CA ARG A 84 -18.57 -10.32 23.46
C ARG A 84 -17.14 -10.02 23.02
N ALA A 85 -16.78 -10.39 21.79
CA ALA A 85 -15.47 -10.09 21.20
C ALA A 85 -15.38 -8.66 20.63
N GLN A 86 -16.40 -7.83 20.78
CA GLN A 86 -16.38 -6.43 20.35
C GLN A 86 -15.30 -5.64 21.12
N PRO A 87 -14.63 -4.69 20.46
CA PRO A 87 -13.71 -3.81 21.17
C PRO A 87 -14.45 -3.05 22.27
N THR A 88 -13.84 -2.98 23.46
CA THR A 88 -14.34 -2.16 24.56
C THR A 88 -14.22 -0.67 24.21
N ALA A 89 -14.97 0.19 24.90
CA ALA A 89 -14.99 1.62 24.62
C ALA A 89 -13.58 2.27 24.65
N ASP A 90 -12.70 1.78 25.53
CA ASP A 90 -11.32 2.22 25.65
C ASP A 90 -10.41 1.71 24.51
N GLN A 91 -10.85 0.72 23.75
CA GLN A 91 -10.14 0.19 22.58
C GLN A 91 -10.55 0.87 21.27
N LEU A 92 -11.70 1.54 21.25
CA LEU A 92 -12.19 2.26 20.07
C LEU A 92 -11.21 3.37 19.67
N GLY A 93 -10.96 3.50 18.39
CA GLY A 93 -10.04 4.48 17.84
C GLY A 93 -8.55 4.12 17.99
N LYS A 94 -8.19 3.08 18.78
CA LYS A 94 -6.81 2.60 18.88
C LYS A 94 -6.42 1.79 17.65
N ARG A 95 -5.13 1.80 17.35
CA ARG A 95 -4.59 1.00 16.25
C ARG A 95 -4.67 -0.48 16.57
N ARG A 96 -5.08 -1.25 15.57
CA ARG A 96 -4.92 -2.70 15.55
C ARG A 96 -3.59 -2.99 14.86
N LEU A 97 -2.71 -3.68 15.56
CA LEU A 97 -1.41 -4.07 15.04
C LEU A 97 -1.45 -5.51 14.49
N CYS A 98 -0.52 -5.82 13.60
CA CYS A 98 -0.31 -7.15 13.04
C CYS A 98 1.16 -7.53 13.08
N SER A 99 1.42 -8.84 12.94
CA SER A 99 2.78 -9.36 12.80
C SER A 99 3.33 -9.09 11.40
N VAL A 100 4.62 -9.30 11.22
CA VAL A 100 5.29 -9.20 9.91
C VAL A 100 4.75 -10.19 8.87
N TYR A 101 4.10 -11.28 9.32
CA TYR A 101 3.52 -12.31 8.47
C TYR A 101 2.05 -12.05 8.07
N ASP A 102 1.47 -10.91 8.47
CA ASP A 102 0.16 -10.49 7.97
C ASP A 102 0.31 -9.94 6.55
N TRP A 103 -0.61 -10.28 5.66
CA TRP A 103 -0.57 -9.85 4.26
C TRP A 103 -0.53 -8.32 4.07
N THR A 104 -1.00 -7.56 5.06
CA THR A 104 -0.98 -6.09 5.02
C THR A 104 0.34 -5.48 5.49
N SER A 105 1.29 -6.27 5.96
CA SER A 105 2.49 -5.79 6.66
C SER A 105 3.39 -4.87 5.82
N GLY A 106 3.42 -5.04 4.50
CA GLY A 106 4.22 -4.21 3.58
C GLY A 106 3.66 -2.83 3.30
N PHE A 107 2.37 -2.59 3.54
CA PHE A 107 1.73 -1.33 3.13
C PHE A 107 2.17 -0.13 3.96
N TYR A 108 2.40 -0.32 5.25
CA TYR A 108 2.84 0.79 6.10
C TYR A 108 4.26 1.29 5.74
N PRO A 109 5.29 0.43 5.69
CA PRO A 109 6.59 0.86 5.20
C PRO A 109 6.53 1.39 3.75
N GLY A 110 5.72 0.81 2.87
CA GLY A 110 5.48 1.33 1.53
C GLY A 110 4.93 2.77 1.54
N SER A 111 3.97 3.06 2.41
CA SER A 111 3.41 4.40 2.57
C SER A 111 4.45 5.42 3.08
N LEU A 112 5.35 4.99 3.98
CA LEU A 112 6.46 5.82 4.46
C LEU A 112 7.44 6.15 3.34
N TRP A 113 7.76 5.18 2.46
CA TRP A 113 8.61 5.39 1.29
C TRP A 113 8.00 6.38 0.30
N TYR A 114 6.71 6.27 -0.03
CA TYR A 114 6.02 7.23 -0.89
C TYR A 114 5.95 8.61 -0.27
N ALA A 115 5.69 8.71 1.04
CA ALA A 115 5.68 10.00 1.72
C ALA A 115 7.09 10.63 1.71
N TYR A 116 8.15 9.86 1.88
CA TYR A 116 9.53 10.35 1.71
C TYR A 116 9.79 10.84 0.29
N GLU A 117 9.44 10.05 -0.72
CA GLU A 117 9.64 10.41 -2.13
C GLU A 117 8.96 11.74 -2.50
N LEU A 118 7.74 11.93 -2.01
CA LEU A 118 6.93 13.11 -2.32
C LEU A 118 7.30 14.36 -1.50
N THR A 119 7.96 14.20 -0.34
CA THR A 119 8.27 15.32 0.56
C THR A 119 9.74 15.61 0.72
N GLY A 120 10.61 14.65 0.45
CA GLY A 120 12.05 14.73 0.76
C GLY A 120 12.37 14.69 2.27
N ASN A 121 11.41 14.30 3.13
CA ASN A 121 11.58 14.32 4.59
C ASN A 121 12.38 13.10 5.08
N ASP A 122 13.62 13.34 5.52
CA ASP A 122 14.54 12.28 6.00
C ASP A 122 14.04 11.53 7.25
N THR A 123 13.16 12.12 8.05
CA THR A 123 12.53 11.43 9.17
C THR A 123 11.63 10.30 8.66
N LEU A 124 10.85 10.56 7.60
CA LEU A 124 10.03 9.53 6.95
C LEU A 124 10.90 8.42 6.34
N LYS A 125 12.05 8.78 5.73
CA LYS A 125 13.03 7.80 5.22
C LYS A 125 13.57 6.91 6.32
N THR A 126 13.93 7.49 7.46
CA THR A 126 14.44 6.74 8.62
C THR A 126 13.41 5.72 9.10
N TRP A 127 12.15 6.12 9.26
CA TRP A 127 11.07 5.22 9.61
C TRP A 127 10.79 4.17 8.53
N ALA A 128 10.83 4.56 7.26
CA ALA A 128 10.66 3.64 6.14
C ALA A 128 11.70 2.50 6.17
N ILE A 129 12.97 2.85 6.37
CA ILE A 129 14.07 1.87 6.51
C ILE A 129 13.81 0.95 7.71
N GLN A 130 13.49 1.52 8.87
CA GLN A 130 13.27 0.73 10.10
C GLN A 130 12.14 -0.28 9.93
N TYR A 131 10.96 0.16 9.44
CA TYR A 131 9.81 -0.72 9.29
C TYR A 131 9.95 -1.69 8.11
N THR A 132 10.69 -1.34 7.05
CA THR A 132 11.06 -2.28 5.99
C THR A 132 11.96 -3.39 6.55
N ASN A 133 12.94 -3.06 7.37
CA ASN A 133 13.86 -4.05 7.97
C ASN A 133 13.15 -5.04 8.91
N LEU A 134 12.03 -4.67 9.55
CA LEU A 134 11.22 -5.60 10.32
C LEU A 134 10.68 -6.76 9.47
N LEU A 135 10.47 -6.54 8.18
CA LEU A 135 9.96 -7.55 7.25
C LEU A 135 11.04 -8.51 6.73
N ASN A 136 12.31 -8.35 7.13
CA ASN A 136 13.38 -9.25 6.69
C ASN A 136 13.06 -10.75 6.88
N PRO A 137 12.40 -11.22 7.96
CA PRO A 137 12.03 -12.63 8.11
C PRO A 137 11.05 -13.16 7.06
N VAL A 138 10.30 -12.27 6.38
CA VAL A 138 9.31 -12.65 5.35
C VAL A 138 9.99 -13.31 4.14
N ARG A 139 11.29 -13.01 3.89
CA ARG A 139 12.09 -13.67 2.84
C ARG A 139 12.10 -15.19 2.92
N TYR A 140 11.83 -15.77 4.08
CA TYR A 140 11.79 -17.22 4.30
C TYR A 140 10.36 -17.77 4.39
N TYR A 141 9.35 -16.92 4.23
CA TYR A 141 7.95 -17.32 4.35
C TYR A 141 7.41 -17.84 3.02
N THR A 142 6.81 -19.04 3.04
CA THR A 142 6.33 -19.73 1.84
C THR A 142 4.82 -20.02 1.86
N GLY A 143 4.12 -19.66 2.94
CA GLY A 143 2.73 -20.08 3.21
C GLY A 143 1.64 -19.28 2.50
N THR A 144 1.98 -18.23 1.75
CA THR A 144 1.01 -17.35 1.11
C THR A 144 1.53 -16.80 -0.23
N HIS A 145 0.64 -16.38 -1.09
CA HIS A 145 0.98 -15.61 -2.30
C HIS A 145 1.18 -14.11 -2.01
N ASP A 146 0.77 -13.62 -0.83
CA ASP A 146 0.81 -12.20 -0.45
C ASP A 146 2.25 -11.64 -0.28
N LEU A 147 3.25 -12.41 -0.66
CA LEU A 147 4.65 -12.01 -0.63
C LEU A 147 4.92 -10.73 -1.44
N GLY A 148 4.18 -10.50 -2.52
CA GLY A 148 4.20 -9.25 -3.27
C GLY A 148 3.74 -8.08 -2.41
N PHE A 149 2.59 -8.17 -1.76
CA PHE A 149 2.10 -7.12 -0.86
C PHE A 149 3.04 -6.86 0.31
N MET A 150 3.63 -7.92 0.88
CA MET A 150 4.52 -7.80 2.02
C MET A 150 5.87 -7.20 1.64
N VAL A 151 6.50 -7.69 0.57
CA VAL A 151 7.89 -7.38 0.23
C VAL A 151 8.00 -6.36 -0.91
N ASN A 152 7.23 -6.48 -2.00
CA ASN A 152 7.36 -5.51 -3.08
C ASN A 152 6.86 -4.11 -2.67
N CYS A 153 5.79 -4.01 -1.87
CA CYS A 153 5.36 -2.73 -1.33
C CYS A 153 6.39 -2.07 -0.39
N SER A 154 7.20 -2.84 0.31
CA SER A 154 8.21 -2.36 1.26
C SER A 154 9.63 -2.33 0.66
N TYR A 155 10.23 -3.50 0.46
CA TYR A 155 11.58 -3.63 -0.09
C TYR A 155 11.67 -3.16 -1.56
N GLY A 156 10.62 -3.34 -2.37
CA GLY A 156 10.59 -2.82 -3.74
C GLY A 156 10.70 -1.29 -3.80
N ASN A 157 10.02 -0.57 -2.88
CA ASN A 157 10.22 0.87 -2.76
C ASN A 157 11.60 1.22 -2.17
N ALA A 158 12.13 0.41 -1.24
CA ALA A 158 13.48 0.60 -0.73
C ALA A 158 14.53 0.41 -1.81
N GLU A 159 14.40 -0.61 -2.68
CA GLU A 159 15.28 -0.84 -3.83
C GLU A 159 15.32 0.37 -4.78
N ARG A 160 14.17 0.93 -5.04
CA ARG A 160 14.04 2.10 -5.93
C ARG A 160 14.62 3.39 -5.34
N LEU A 161 14.51 3.61 -4.02
CA LEU A 161 14.83 4.89 -3.36
C LEU A 161 16.13 4.88 -2.53
N ALA A 162 16.59 3.71 -2.11
CA ALA A 162 17.80 3.53 -1.29
C ALA A 162 18.40 2.13 -1.48
N PRO A 163 18.78 1.73 -2.73
CA PRO A 163 19.19 0.38 -3.06
C PRO A 163 20.45 -0.06 -2.30
N ASN A 164 20.51 -1.35 -1.96
CA ASN A 164 21.72 -2.02 -1.49
C ASN A 164 21.61 -3.55 -1.68
N ASP A 165 22.74 -4.25 -1.55
CA ASP A 165 22.83 -5.69 -1.80
C ASP A 165 21.90 -6.53 -0.90
N THR A 166 21.63 -6.09 0.32
CA THR A 166 20.72 -6.79 1.24
C THR A 166 19.26 -6.70 0.74
N ILE A 167 18.84 -5.53 0.24
CA ILE A 167 17.51 -5.31 -0.32
C ILE A 167 17.32 -6.23 -1.54
N ALA A 168 18.28 -6.21 -2.47
CA ALA A 168 18.24 -7.06 -3.67
C ALA A 168 18.16 -8.55 -3.32
N ALA A 169 18.92 -9.01 -2.32
CA ALA A 169 18.88 -10.38 -1.85
C ALA A 169 17.51 -10.76 -1.26
N VAL A 170 16.89 -9.90 -0.43
CA VAL A 170 15.55 -10.13 0.13
C VAL A 170 14.51 -10.22 -0.98
N MET A 171 14.53 -9.30 -1.93
CA MET A 171 13.62 -9.30 -3.08
C MET A 171 13.73 -10.61 -3.86
N LYS A 172 14.95 -11.02 -4.21
CA LYS A 172 15.20 -12.24 -4.97
C LYS A 172 14.72 -13.49 -4.23
N GLU A 173 15.09 -13.67 -2.96
CA GLU A 173 14.69 -14.86 -2.18
C GLU A 173 13.17 -14.92 -2.02
N THR A 174 12.51 -13.78 -1.83
CA THR A 174 11.05 -13.74 -1.72
C THR A 174 10.37 -14.06 -3.07
N ALA A 175 10.92 -13.58 -4.18
CA ALA A 175 10.44 -13.92 -5.52
C ALA A 175 10.60 -15.42 -5.81
N ASP A 176 11.73 -16.03 -5.43
CA ASP A 176 11.96 -17.48 -5.54
C ASP A 176 10.90 -18.27 -4.73
N ASN A 177 10.55 -17.81 -3.52
CA ASN A 177 9.50 -18.44 -2.71
C ASN A 177 8.10 -18.31 -3.36
N LEU A 178 7.80 -17.17 -3.97
CA LEU A 178 6.54 -16.99 -4.71
C LEU A 178 6.48 -17.93 -5.93
N CYS A 179 7.58 -18.04 -6.67
CA CYS A 179 7.71 -18.99 -7.79
C CYS A 179 7.54 -20.43 -7.33
N GLY A 180 8.02 -20.79 -6.14
CA GLY A 180 7.84 -22.14 -5.57
C GLY A 180 6.38 -22.54 -5.30
N ARG A 181 5.44 -21.60 -5.34
CA ARG A 181 4.00 -21.84 -5.21
C ARG A 181 3.30 -22.10 -6.56
N PHE A 182 4.05 -22.03 -7.67
CA PHE A 182 3.53 -22.31 -9.00
C PHE A 182 3.33 -23.81 -9.21
N ASN A 183 2.26 -24.16 -9.91
CA ASN A 183 1.94 -25.53 -10.31
C ASN A 183 1.78 -25.59 -11.84
N ASP A 184 2.67 -26.34 -12.49
CA ASP A 184 2.72 -26.46 -13.95
C ASP A 184 1.44 -27.07 -14.53
N SER A 185 0.82 -28.02 -13.83
CA SER A 185 -0.35 -28.75 -14.35
C SER A 185 -1.57 -27.86 -14.51
N ILE A 186 -1.68 -26.80 -13.70
CA ILE A 186 -2.81 -25.87 -13.74
C ILE A 186 -2.36 -24.45 -14.11
N SER A 187 -1.07 -24.25 -14.33
CA SER A 187 -0.46 -22.97 -14.73
C SER A 187 -0.85 -21.80 -13.79
N ALA A 188 -0.83 -22.04 -12.48
CA ALA A 188 -1.24 -21.05 -11.48
C ALA A 188 -0.40 -21.12 -10.22
N ILE A 189 -0.32 -19.97 -9.52
CA ILE A 189 0.28 -19.83 -8.18
C ILE A 189 -0.80 -20.08 -7.13
N ARG A 190 -0.51 -20.94 -6.15
CA ARG A 190 -1.39 -21.22 -5.02
C ARG A 190 -1.48 -20.02 -4.08
N SER A 191 -2.70 -19.59 -3.76
CA SER A 191 -2.92 -18.40 -2.93
C SER A 191 -2.54 -18.60 -1.47
N TRP A 192 -3.03 -19.67 -0.80
CA TRP A 192 -2.73 -19.96 0.61
C TRP A 192 -2.79 -21.47 0.89
N ASP A 193 -2.37 -21.86 2.10
CA ASP A 193 -2.25 -23.26 2.52
C ASP A 193 -3.25 -23.67 3.59
N PHE A 194 -4.24 -22.82 3.88
CA PHE A 194 -5.29 -23.08 4.86
C PHE A 194 -6.66 -23.27 4.20
N GLY A 195 -7.64 -23.72 5.00
CA GLY A 195 -9.00 -23.98 4.53
C GLY A 195 -9.18 -25.38 3.96
N THR A 196 -10.31 -25.62 3.31
CA THR A 196 -10.74 -26.92 2.80
C THR A 196 -10.38 -27.16 1.32
N TRP A 197 -9.88 -26.15 0.64
CA TRP A 197 -9.52 -26.25 -0.79
C TRP A 197 -8.12 -26.80 -0.98
N ASN A 198 -7.96 -27.74 -1.91
CA ASN A 198 -6.65 -28.35 -2.19
C ASN A 198 -5.68 -27.35 -2.84
N PHE A 199 -6.16 -26.46 -3.70
CA PHE A 199 -5.36 -25.48 -4.40
C PHE A 199 -6.17 -24.20 -4.67
N PRO A 200 -6.31 -23.32 -3.69
CA PRO A 200 -7.02 -22.06 -3.89
C PRO A 200 -6.23 -21.10 -4.76
N VAL A 201 -6.90 -20.46 -5.72
CA VAL A 201 -6.37 -19.39 -6.55
C VAL A 201 -7.40 -18.27 -6.57
N ILE A 202 -6.97 -17.05 -6.27
CA ILE A 202 -7.81 -15.85 -6.33
C ILE A 202 -7.17 -14.80 -7.24
N ILE A 203 -7.97 -13.87 -7.71
CA ILE A 203 -7.56 -12.88 -8.72
C ILE A 203 -6.45 -11.95 -8.21
N ASP A 204 -6.36 -11.70 -6.91
CA ASP A 204 -5.33 -10.83 -6.34
C ASP A 204 -3.91 -11.44 -6.40
N ASN A 205 -3.76 -12.72 -6.81
CA ASN A 205 -2.47 -13.23 -7.26
C ASN A 205 -1.80 -12.27 -8.25
N MET A 206 -2.59 -11.66 -9.16
CA MET A 206 -2.08 -10.75 -10.18
C MET A 206 -1.35 -9.54 -9.58
N MET A 207 -1.81 -9.04 -8.43
CA MET A 207 -1.16 -7.93 -7.73
C MET A 207 0.16 -8.35 -7.07
N ASN A 208 0.25 -9.60 -6.64
CA ASN A 208 1.44 -10.15 -5.99
C ASN A 208 2.53 -10.56 -7.00
N LEU A 209 2.16 -10.84 -8.25
CA LEU A 209 3.12 -11.18 -9.32
C LEU A 209 4.04 -10.01 -9.70
N ASP A 210 3.69 -8.77 -9.35
CA ASP A 210 4.55 -7.59 -9.56
C ASP A 210 5.94 -7.75 -8.90
N LEU A 211 6.05 -8.59 -7.87
CA LEU A 211 7.33 -8.97 -7.26
C LEU A 211 8.29 -9.71 -8.23
N LEU A 212 7.76 -10.31 -9.31
CA LEU A 212 8.54 -11.14 -10.24
C LEU A 212 9.09 -10.35 -11.43
N PHE A 213 8.76 -9.07 -11.58
CA PHE A 213 9.15 -8.19 -12.67
C PHE A 213 10.04 -7.04 -12.20
#